data_38715ef2570eeb9f92b47d5441ba9dc5
#
_entry.id   38715ef2570eeb9f92b47d5441ba9dc5
#
_cell.length_a   1.000
_cell.length_b   1.000
_cell.length_c   1.000
_cell.angle_alpha   90.00
_cell.angle_beta   90.00
_cell.angle_gamma   90.00
#
_symmetry.space_group_name_H-M   'P 1'
#
loop_
_entity.id
_entity.type
_entity.pdbx_description
1 polymer ?
#
loop_
_entity_poly.entity_id
_entity_poly.type
_entity_poly.pdbx_seq_one_letter_code
_entity_poly.pdbx_strand_id
1 'polypeptide(L)'
;MLTLDEVGRRLALGDFHELNIIVKGDVDGSVEALSDSLIKLSTEQIQVNVIHKGVGQISESDVTLAAASDAIIVGFQVRPSASAGKLAEQEGVDIRKYSVIYDAIEEVKAAMEGMLAPTLKEQVTATIEVREVFNISKVGQVAGAMVKTGKVKRSDKARLIRDGIVVFTGSINALKRFKDDVKEVGTNYECGISLTACNDLKVGDVIETYEEIEVKQTL
;
A
#
# COMPACT_ATOMS: atom_id res chain seq x y z
N MET A 1 -5.85 22.49 15.43
CA MET A 1 -7.30 22.20 15.34
C MET A 1 -7.62 22.07 13.86
N LEU A 2 -8.04 20.90 13.39
CA LEU A 2 -8.42 20.70 11.99
C LEU A 2 -9.69 21.51 11.70
N THR A 3 -9.73 22.18 10.56
CA THR A 3 -10.94 22.86 10.10
C THR A 3 -11.93 21.85 9.54
N LEU A 4 -13.22 22.17 9.57
CA LEU A 4 -14.28 21.31 9.00
C LEU A 4 -14.04 21.01 7.51
N ASP A 5 -13.42 21.95 6.77
CA ASP A 5 -13.07 21.77 5.36
C ASP A 5 -11.93 20.76 5.18
N GLU A 6 -10.95 20.74 6.08
CA GLU A 6 -9.88 19.73 6.06
C GLU A 6 -10.40 18.34 6.40
N VAL A 7 -11.33 18.24 7.37
CA VAL A 7 -12.00 16.97 7.70
C VAL A 7 -12.83 16.47 6.52
N GLY A 8 -13.62 17.35 5.90
CA GLY A 8 -14.40 17.01 4.72
C GLY A 8 -13.56 16.55 3.54
N ARG A 9 -12.41 17.19 3.32
CA ARG A 9 -11.46 16.83 2.26
C ARG A 9 -10.80 15.48 2.51
N ARG A 10 -10.45 15.17 3.76
CA ARG A 10 -9.86 13.88 4.15
C ARG A 10 -10.88 12.74 4.09
N LEU A 11 -12.12 12.97 4.51
CA LEU A 11 -13.23 12.01 4.36
C LEU A 11 -13.54 11.70 2.89
N ALA A 12 -13.43 12.69 2.00
CA ALA A 12 -13.64 12.52 0.57
C ALA A 12 -12.55 11.69 -0.11
N LEU A 13 -11.33 11.61 0.46
CA LEU A 13 -10.22 10.78 -0.03
C LEU A 13 -10.35 9.30 0.35
N GLY A 14 -11.31 8.91 1.22
CA GLY A 14 -11.63 7.52 1.55
C GLY A 14 -10.62 6.76 2.43
N ASP A 15 -9.47 7.37 2.76
CA ASP A 15 -8.34 6.73 3.46
C ASP A 15 -7.94 7.47 4.75
N PHE A 16 -8.90 8.14 5.40
CA PHE A 16 -8.63 8.82 6.65
C PHE A 16 -8.77 7.88 7.84
N HIS A 17 -7.70 7.77 8.63
CA HIS A 17 -7.64 6.97 9.86
C HIS A 17 -7.27 7.85 11.04
N GLU A 18 -7.75 7.46 12.21
CA GLU A 18 -7.35 8.05 13.50
C GLU A 18 -6.64 7.00 14.34
N LEU A 19 -5.53 7.37 14.95
CA LEU A 19 -4.84 6.58 15.96
C LEU A 19 -4.92 7.31 17.30
N ASN A 20 -5.75 6.80 18.20
CA ASN A 20 -5.92 7.34 19.54
C ASN A 20 -4.93 6.68 20.50
N ILE A 21 -4.24 7.48 21.30
CA ILE A 21 -3.21 7.03 22.22
C ILE A 21 -3.45 7.60 23.61
N ILE A 22 -3.31 6.77 24.63
CA ILE A 22 -3.18 7.16 26.03
C ILE A 22 -1.70 7.02 26.41
N VAL A 23 -1.10 8.09 26.91
CA VAL A 23 0.32 8.10 27.32
C VAL A 23 0.41 8.11 28.84
N LYS A 24 1.12 7.13 29.38
CA LYS A 24 1.46 7.05 30.83
C LYS A 24 2.97 6.98 30.98
N GLY A 25 3.50 7.72 31.92
CA GLY A 25 4.94 7.75 32.18
C GLY A 25 5.31 7.86 33.64
N ASP A 26 6.58 7.76 33.92
CA ASP A 26 7.15 7.85 35.27
C ASP A 26 7.18 9.29 35.79
N VAL A 27 7.39 10.26 34.90
CA VAL A 27 7.45 11.70 35.22
C VAL A 27 6.77 12.55 34.14
N ASP A 28 6.31 13.75 34.50
CA ASP A 28 5.60 14.65 33.57
C ASP A 28 6.43 15.01 32.34
N GLY A 29 7.73 15.29 32.51
CA GLY A 29 8.61 15.64 31.40
C GLY A 29 8.70 14.55 30.32
N SER A 30 8.74 13.29 30.73
CA SER A 30 8.74 12.15 29.80
C SER A 30 7.39 12.00 29.09
N VAL A 31 6.29 12.19 29.82
CA VAL A 31 4.94 12.13 29.25
C VAL A 31 4.72 13.21 28.20
N GLU A 32 5.10 14.46 28.51
CA GLU A 32 4.99 15.59 27.57
C GLU A 32 5.88 15.39 26.34
N ALA A 33 7.15 15.04 26.52
CA ALA A 33 8.07 14.82 25.41
C ALA A 33 7.61 13.71 24.47
N LEU A 34 7.14 12.59 25.04
CA LEU A 34 6.62 11.47 24.25
C LEU A 34 5.33 11.85 23.52
N SER A 35 4.40 12.50 24.21
CA SER A 35 3.12 12.92 23.62
C SER A 35 3.32 13.88 22.46
N ASP A 36 4.17 14.87 22.60
CA ASP A 36 4.49 15.84 21.53
C ASP A 36 5.15 15.16 20.33
N SER A 37 6.03 14.20 20.59
CA SER A 37 6.69 13.43 19.53
C SER A 37 5.72 12.55 18.76
N LEU A 38 4.77 11.91 19.45
CA LEU A 38 3.75 11.06 18.83
C LEU A 38 2.75 11.88 17.99
N ILE A 39 2.29 13.02 18.49
CA ILE A 39 1.38 13.91 17.74
C ILE A 39 2.02 14.41 16.44
N LYS A 40 3.32 14.67 16.44
CA LYS A 40 4.08 15.10 15.25
C LYS A 40 4.17 14.04 14.15
N LEU A 41 3.87 12.78 14.46
CA LEU A 41 3.82 11.71 13.46
C LEU A 41 2.57 11.79 12.58
N SER A 42 1.57 12.60 12.92
CA SER A 42 0.35 12.77 12.15
C SER A 42 0.64 13.13 10.69
N THR A 43 -0.09 12.49 9.78
CA THR A 43 -0.03 12.71 8.34
C THR A 43 -1.40 13.14 7.81
N GLU A 44 -1.51 13.43 6.52
CA GLU A 44 -2.81 13.72 5.89
C GLU A 44 -3.78 12.53 5.96
N GLN A 45 -3.26 11.30 5.96
CA GLN A 45 -4.05 10.07 5.98
C GLN A 45 -4.31 9.55 7.39
N ILE A 46 -3.43 9.83 8.36
CA ILE A 46 -3.55 9.34 9.74
C ILE A 46 -3.36 10.50 10.72
N GLN A 47 -4.38 10.73 11.54
CA GLN A 47 -4.32 11.66 12.65
C GLN A 47 -3.96 10.92 13.92
N VAL A 48 -2.84 11.28 14.55
CA VAL A 48 -2.46 10.78 15.87
C VAL A 48 -3.01 11.70 16.96
N ASN A 49 -3.85 11.15 17.82
CA ASN A 49 -4.48 11.88 18.92
C ASN A 49 -4.00 11.32 20.25
N VAL A 50 -3.42 12.15 21.10
CA VAL A 50 -3.18 11.80 22.50
C VAL A 50 -4.41 12.25 23.30
N ILE A 51 -5.31 11.29 23.57
CA ILE A 51 -6.61 11.57 24.22
C ILE A 51 -6.52 11.72 25.74
N HIS A 52 -5.51 11.11 26.33
CA HIS A 52 -5.22 11.24 27.76
C HIS A 52 -3.73 11.04 28.02
N LYS A 53 -3.19 11.76 28.98
CA LYS A 53 -1.82 11.60 29.46
C LYS A 53 -1.77 11.76 30.98
N GLY A 54 -0.90 10.99 31.61
CA GLY A 54 -0.75 11.02 33.05
C GLY A 54 0.52 10.32 33.55
N VAL A 55 0.86 10.61 34.79
CA VAL A 55 2.01 10.04 35.49
C VAL A 55 1.55 8.88 36.36
N GLY A 56 2.40 7.86 36.46
CA GLY A 56 2.22 6.72 37.33
C GLY A 56 1.77 5.46 36.61
N GLN A 57 1.39 4.48 37.41
CA GLN A 57 0.99 3.15 36.96
C GLN A 57 -0.25 3.20 36.03
N ILE A 58 -0.27 2.36 35.02
CA ILE A 58 -1.45 2.20 34.16
C ILE A 58 -2.56 1.56 34.98
N SER A 59 -3.70 2.25 35.08
CA SER A 59 -4.85 1.87 35.89
C SER A 59 -5.98 1.24 35.08
N GLU A 60 -6.96 0.67 35.78
CA GLU A 60 -8.20 0.17 35.14
C GLU A 60 -8.97 1.28 34.44
N SER A 61 -8.95 2.51 35.00
CA SER A 61 -9.59 3.64 34.37
C SER A 61 -8.95 4.00 33.02
N ASP A 62 -7.62 3.89 32.90
CA ASP A 62 -6.90 4.09 31.63
C ASP A 62 -7.34 3.06 30.61
N VAL A 63 -7.47 1.78 31.03
CA VAL A 63 -7.93 0.69 30.15
C VAL A 63 -9.38 0.88 29.72
N THR A 64 -10.26 1.27 30.64
CA THR A 64 -11.66 1.55 30.32
C THR A 64 -11.79 2.69 29.31
N LEU A 65 -11.02 3.77 29.47
CA LEU A 65 -10.99 4.88 28.54
C LEU A 65 -10.45 4.43 27.17
N ALA A 66 -9.39 3.62 27.15
CA ALA A 66 -8.84 3.07 25.92
C ALA A 66 -9.84 2.20 25.16
N ALA A 67 -10.55 1.32 25.86
CA ALA A 67 -11.60 0.47 25.27
C ALA A 67 -12.74 1.32 24.67
N ALA A 68 -13.21 2.34 25.39
CA ALA A 68 -14.28 3.23 24.95
C ALA A 68 -13.90 4.13 23.75
N SER A 69 -12.62 4.40 23.57
CA SER A 69 -12.09 5.33 22.56
C SER A 69 -11.34 4.65 21.43
N ASP A 70 -11.33 3.32 21.40
CA ASP A 70 -10.51 2.53 20.45
C ASP A 70 -9.04 3.00 20.43
N ALA A 71 -8.47 3.14 21.63
CA ALA A 71 -7.13 3.69 21.83
C ALA A 71 -6.14 2.60 22.26
N ILE A 72 -4.87 2.82 21.93
CA ILE A 72 -3.75 2.06 22.52
C ILE A 72 -3.19 2.80 23.73
N ILE A 73 -2.61 2.04 24.67
CA ILE A 73 -1.93 2.62 25.83
C ILE A 73 -0.42 2.48 25.62
N VAL A 74 0.29 3.60 25.65
CA VAL A 74 1.74 3.68 25.61
C VAL A 74 2.26 4.03 27.00
N GLY A 75 2.96 3.07 27.63
CA GLY A 75 3.58 3.24 28.92
C GLY A 75 5.09 3.43 28.83
N PHE A 76 5.58 4.58 29.30
CA PHE A 76 7.02 4.87 29.35
C PHE A 76 7.53 4.71 30.78
N GLN A 77 8.40 3.73 31.01
CA GLN A 77 8.97 3.35 32.32
C GLN A 77 7.91 2.96 33.37
N VAL A 78 6.70 2.65 32.96
CA VAL A 78 5.61 2.24 33.85
C VAL A 78 5.03 0.89 33.42
N ARG A 79 4.27 0.28 34.32
CA ARG A 79 3.62 -1.02 34.11
C ARG A 79 2.15 -0.93 34.49
N PRO A 80 1.27 -1.76 33.93
CA PRO A 80 -0.09 -1.85 34.38
C PRO A 80 -0.18 -2.50 35.77
N SER A 81 -1.19 -2.15 36.55
CA SER A 81 -1.58 -2.93 37.73
C SER A 81 -2.05 -4.33 37.29
N ALA A 82 -2.03 -5.28 38.20
CA ALA A 82 -2.49 -6.63 37.86
C ALA A 82 -3.94 -6.68 37.37
N SER A 83 -4.81 -5.85 37.97
CA SER A 83 -6.20 -5.71 37.56
C SER A 83 -6.34 -5.01 36.18
N ALA A 84 -5.58 -3.96 35.97
CA ALA A 84 -5.54 -3.28 34.65
C ALA A 84 -5.05 -4.20 33.52
N GLY A 85 -4.03 -5.03 33.79
CA GLY A 85 -3.55 -6.00 32.83
C GLY A 85 -4.60 -7.03 32.43
N LYS A 86 -5.32 -7.59 33.41
CA LYS A 86 -6.44 -8.53 33.16
C LYS A 86 -7.58 -7.87 32.39
N LEU A 87 -7.95 -6.64 32.76
CA LEU A 87 -9.00 -5.90 32.09
C LEU A 87 -8.61 -5.60 30.62
N ALA A 88 -7.36 -5.23 30.37
CA ALA A 88 -6.87 -4.99 29.02
C ALA A 88 -6.97 -6.24 28.13
N GLU A 89 -6.65 -7.42 28.66
CA GLU A 89 -6.82 -8.70 27.94
C GLU A 89 -8.29 -8.99 27.63
N GLN A 90 -9.19 -8.73 28.59
CA GLN A 90 -10.63 -8.94 28.42
C GLN A 90 -11.25 -7.97 27.39
N GLU A 91 -10.86 -6.73 27.43
CA GLU A 91 -11.38 -5.66 26.54
C GLU A 91 -10.63 -5.57 25.20
N GLY A 92 -9.57 -6.35 25.00
CA GLY A 92 -8.76 -6.31 23.79
C GLY A 92 -7.95 -5.02 23.64
N VAL A 93 -7.60 -4.34 24.74
CA VAL A 93 -6.81 -3.12 24.74
C VAL A 93 -5.32 -3.45 24.65
N ASP A 94 -4.64 -2.86 23.68
CA ASP A 94 -3.20 -3.03 23.49
C ASP A 94 -2.42 -2.09 24.43
N ILE A 95 -1.58 -2.66 25.29
CA ILE A 95 -0.68 -1.92 26.16
C ILE A 95 0.76 -2.13 25.71
N ARG A 96 1.39 -1.08 25.21
CA ARG A 96 2.79 -1.07 24.78
C ARG A 96 3.66 -0.42 25.84
N LYS A 97 4.77 -1.07 26.16
CA LYS A 97 5.70 -0.65 27.23
C LYS A 97 7.06 -0.34 26.65
N TYR A 98 7.60 0.84 26.97
CA TYR A 98 8.87 1.31 26.44
C TYR A 98 9.75 1.86 27.55
N SER A 99 11.06 1.75 27.34
CA SER A 99 12.10 2.36 28.18
C SER A 99 12.88 3.43 27.42
N VAL A 100 12.72 3.51 26.11
CA VAL A 100 13.37 4.48 25.22
C VAL A 100 12.30 5.15 24.37
N ILE A 101 12.27 6.49 24.34
CA ILE A 101 11.28 7.27 23.59
C ILE A 101 11.37 6.97 22.09
N TYR A 102 12.57 6.81 21.55
CA TYR A 102 12.77 6.48 20.15
C TYR A 102 12.07 5.18 19.73
N ASP A 103 12.14 4.14 20.57
CA ASP A 103 11.49 2.85 20.28
C ASP A 103 9.96 3.00 20.21
N ALA A 104 9.38 3.82 21.11
CA ALA A 104 7.95 4.12 21.09
C ALA A 104 7.54 4.83 19.79
N ILE A 105 8.32 5.79 19.33
CA ILE A 105 8.07 6.53 18.09
C ILE A 105 8.14 5.60 16.88
N GLU A 106 9.17 4.76 16.79
CA GLU A 106 9.35 3.84 15.66
C GLU A 106 8.26 2.79 15.59
N GLU A 107 7.83 2.22 16.74
CA GLU A 107 6.75 1.23 16.75
C GLU A 107 5.38 1.86 16.43
N VAL A 108 5.09 3.06 16.91
CA VAL A 108 3.86 3.78 16.55
C VAL A 108 3.85 4.12 15.07
N LYS A 109 4.99 4.56 14.53
CA LYS A 109 5.15 4.80 13.11
C LYS A 109 4.90 3.54 12.27
N ALA A 110 5.45 2.40 12.68
CA ALA A 110 5.22 1.12 12.02
C ALA A 110 3.73 0.69 12.08
N ALA A 111 3.05 0.95 13.21
CA ALA A 111 1.62 0.69 13.36
C ALA A 111 0.79 1.59 12.42
N MET A 112 1.16 2.85 12.26
CA MET A 112 0.52 3.78 11.30
C MET A 112 0.68 3.30 9.86
N GLU A 113 1.87 2.87 9.47
CA GLU A 113 2.12 2.30 8.13
C GLU A 113 1.25 1.05 7.88
N GLY A 114 1.03 0.22 8.90
CA GLY A 114 0.13 -0.93 8.84
C GLY A 114 -1.36 -0.58 8.70
N MET A 115 -1.77 0.64 9.04
CA MET A 115 -3.14 1.14 8.86
C MET A 115 -3.40 1.63 7.43
N LEU A 116 -2.36 1.92 6.65
CA LEU A 116 -2.49 2.41 5.28
C LEU A 116 -2.86 1.27 4.34
N ALA A 117 -3.83 1.52 3.44
CA ALA A 117 -4.14 0.60 2.37
C ALA A 117 -2.94 0.47 1.42
N PRO A 118 -2.64 -0.76 0.92
CA PRO A 118 -1.61 -0.92 -0.09
C PRO A 118 -1.93 -0.10 -1.34
N THR A 119 -0.92 0.54 -1.93
CA THR A 119 -1.07 1.18 -3.23
C THR A 119 -0.73 0.21 -4.34
N LEU A 120 -1.48 0.29 -5.45
CA LEU A 120 -1.16 -0.43 -6.67
C LEU A 120 -0.04 0.31 -7.40
N LYS A 121 1.06 -0.38 -7.66
CA LYS A 121 2.17 0.11 -8.48
C LYS A 121 2.28 -0.72 -9.74
N GLU A 122 2.41 -0.05 -10.87
CA GLU A 122 2.68 -0.71 -12.14
C GLU A 122 4.14 -1.14 -12.22
N GLN A 123 4.38 -2.40 -12.55
CA GLN A 123 5.71 -2.93 -12.81
C GLN A 123 5.78 -3.44 -14.24
N VAL A 124 6.67 -2.89 -15.05
CA VAL A 124 6.93 -3.35 -16.40
C VAL A 124 7.51 -4.76 -16.35
N THR A 125 6.90 -5.70 -17.07
CA THR A 125 7.30 -7.10 -17.11
C THR A 125 8.14 -7.42 -18.33
N ALA A 126 7.80 -6.85 -19.48
CA ALA A 126 8.52 -7.07 -20.72
C ALA A 126 8.35 -5.92 -21.72
N THR A 127 9.29 -5.83 -22.67
CA THR A 127 9.16 -5.03 -23.89
C THR A 127 9.26 -5.95 -25.10
N ILE A 128 8.36 -5.79 -26.05
CA ILE A 128 8.18 -6.70 -27.19
C ILE A 128 8.13 -5.86 -28.46
N GLU A 129 8.97 -6.15 -29.42
CA GLU A 129 9.03 -5.46 -30.71
C GLU A 129 8.14 -6.19 -31.73
N VAL A 130 7.22 -5.45 -32.34
CA VAL A 130 6.34 -5.96 -33.41
C VAL A 130 7.13 -6.01 -34.71
N ARG A 131 7.32 -7.21 -35.24
CA ARG A 131 8.06 -7.46 -36.49
C ARG A 131 7.16 -7.66 -37.70
N GLU A 132 6.03 -8.31 -37.47
CA GLU A 132 5.03 -8.60 -38.49
C GLU A 132 3.62 -8.41 -37.92
N VAL A 133 2.67 -8.10 -38.79
CA VAL A 133 1.26 -7.98 -38.41
C VAL A 133 0.42 -8.83 -39.34
N PHE A 134 -0.38 -9.71 -38.74
CA PHE A 134 -1.29 -10.61 -39.44
C PHE A 134 -2.75 -10.22 -39.12
N ASN A 135 -3.57 -10.17 -40.18
CA ASN A 135 -5.02 -10.03 -40.05
C ASN A 135 -5.67 -11.41 -40.14
N ILE A 136 -6.18 -11.92 -39.04
CA ILE A 136 -6.79 -13.24 -38.95
C ILE A 136 -8.31 -13.07 -38.85
N SER A 137 -9.07 -13.66 -39.79
CA SER A 137 -10.52 -13.67 -39.75
C SER A 137 -11.02 -14.24 -38.44
N LYS A 138 -11.93 -13.53 -37.75
CA LYS A 138 -12.54 -13.85 -36.46
C LYS A 138 -11.67 -13.57 -35.22
N VAL A 139 -10.37 -13.29 -35.36
CA VAL A 139 -9.48 -13.00 -34.23
C VAL A 139 -9.06 -11.51 -34.21
N GLY A 140 -8.96 -10.88 -35.36
CA GLY A 140 -8.44 -9.52 -35.52
C GLY A 140 -6.95 -9.52 -35.85
N GLN A 141 -6.27 -8.45 -35.47
CA GLN A 141 -4.82 -8.32 -35.70
C GLN A 141 -4.02 -9.13 -34.67
N VAL A 142 -3.04 -9.83 -35.17
CA VAL A 142 -2.03 -10.56 -34.36
C VAL A 142 -0.65 -10.07 -34.76
N ALA A 143 0.17 -9.68 -33.80
CA ALA A 143 1.55 -9.33 -34.01
C ALA A 143 2.45 -10.56 -33.93
N GLY A 144 3.28 -10.78 -34.96
CA GLY A 144 4.49 -11.59 -34.86
C GLY A 144 5.59 -10.71 -34.26
N ALA A 145 6.03 -11.05 -33.07
CA ALA A 145 6.86 -10.17 -32.29
C ALA A 145 8.01 -10.89 -31.58
N MET A 146 9.02 -10.13 -31.20
CA MET A 146 10.19 -10.62 -30.45
C MET A 146 10.24 -9.95 -29.07
N VAL A 147 10.34 -10.75 -28.02
CA VAL A 147 10.56 -10.24 -26.65
C VAL A 147 11.99 -9.72 -26.55
N LYS A 148 12.12 -8.43 -26.32
CA LYS A 148 13.44 -7.74 -26.22
C LYS A 148 13.98 -7.78 -24.79
N THR A 149 13.13 -7.52 -23.83
CA THR A 149 13.50 -7.53 -22.40
C THR A 149 12.41 -8.18 -21.57
N GLY A 150 12.79 -8.82 -20.50
CA GLY A 150 11.87 -9.37 -19.51
C GLY A 150 11.15 -10.64 -19.96
N LYS A 151 9.98 -10.86 -19.37
CA LYS A 151 9.14 -12.00 -19.61
C LYS A 151 7.68 -11.54 -19.68
N VAL A 152 7.03 -11.78 -20.81
CA VAL A 152 5.60 -11.49 -20.96
C VAL A 152 4.79 -12.68 -20.46
N LYS A 153 3.74 -12.37 -19.67
CA LYS A 153 2.73 -13.34 -19.23
C LYS A 153 1.38 -13.00 -19.88
N ARG A 154 0.61 -14.03 -20.19
CA ARG A 154 -0.72 -13.84 -20.80
C ARG A 154 -1.66 -12.99 -19.92
N SER A 155 -1.48 -13.00 -18.60
CA SER A 155 -2.25 -12.23 -17.64
C SER A 155 -1.86 -10.77 -17.54
N ASP A 156 -0.75 -10.36 -18.16
CA ASP A 156 -0.27 -8.99 -18.07
C ASP A 156 -1.18 -8.02 -18.80
N LYS A 157 -1.18 -6.78 -18.33
CA LYS A 157 -1.70 -5.64 -19.08
C LYS A 157 -0.65 -5.19 -20.10
N ALA A 158 -1.08 -4.51 -21.13
CA ALA A 158 -0.20 -4.11 -22.23
C ALA A 158 -0.48 -2.69 -22.71
N ARG A 159 0.58 -2.01 -23.09
CA ARG A 159 0.56 -0.71 -23.81
C ARG A 159 1.20 -0.87 -25.17
N LEU A 160 0.61 -0.26 -26.16
CA LEU A 160 1.19 -0.16 -27.49
C LEU A 160 1.89 1.19 -27.60
N ILE A 161 3.18 1.16 -27.88
CA ILE A 161 4.03 2.35 -27.99
C ILE A 161 4.47 2.50 -29.45
N ARG A 162 4.22 3.67 -30.01
CA ARG A 162 4.64 4.05 -31.37
C ARG A 162 5.40 5.36 -31.31
N ASP A 163 6.62 5.38 -31.86
CA ASP A 163 7.50 6.55 -31.83
C ASP A 163 7.68 7.14 -30.41
N GLY A 164 7.79 6.26 -29.40
CA GLY A 164 7.96 6.65 -28.01
C GLY A 164 6.68 7.13 -27.32
N ILE A 165 5.52 7.08 -27.99
CA ILE A 165 4.23 7.53 -27.47
C ILE A 165 3.29 6.35 -27.25
N VAL A 166 2.63 6.28 -26.11
CA VAL A 166 1.59 5.29 -25.83
C VAL A 166 0.35 5.63 -26.65
N VAL A 167 0.02 4.77 -27.62
CA VAL A 167 -1.13 4.96 -28.52
C VAL A 167 -2.33 4.09 -28.15
N PHE A 168 -2.11 3.05 -27.33
CA PHE A 168 -3.17 2.16 -26.84
C PHE A 168 -2.78 1.56 -25.49
N THR A 169 -3.77 1.38 -24.61
CA THR A 169 -3.61 0.69 -23.32
C THR A 169 -4.73 -0.33 -23.16
N GLY A 170 -4.41 -1.56 -22.83
CA GLY A 170 -5.38 -2.62 -22.67
C GLY A 170 -4.76 -3.89 -22.07
N SER A 171 -5.25 -5.04 -22.46
CA SER A 171 -4.80 -6.34 -21.98
C SER A 171 -4.41 -7.26 -23.14
N ILE A 172 -3.63 -8.29 -22.82
CA ILE A 172 -3.29 -9.33 -23.78
C ILE A 172 -4.52 -10.22 -24.01
N ASN A 173 -4.94 -10.35 -25.26
CA ASN A 173 -6.02 -11.25 -25.65
C ASN A 173 -5.52 -12.68 -25.86
N ALA A 174 -4.42 -12.83 -26.62
CA ALA A 174 -3.79 -14.12 -26.86
C ALA A 174 -2.27 -14.00 -26.88
N LEU A 175 -1.61 -15.01 -26.35
CA LEU A 175 -0.16 -15.16 -26.39
C LEU A 175 0.15 -16.57 -26.88
N LYS A 176 0.83 -16.67 -28.03
CA LYS A 176 1.15 -17.93 -28.68
C LYS A 176 2.63 -18.01 -29.02
N ARG A 177 3.13 -19.22 -29.03
CA ARG A 177 4.45 -19.53 -29.57
C ARG A 177 4.27 -20.63 -30.61
N PHE A 178 4.65 -20.33 -31.86
CA PHE A 178 4.27 -21.11 -33.02
C PHE A 178 2.73 -21.18 -33.15
N LYS A 179 2.13 -22.34 -33.00
CA LYS A 179 0.68 -22.54 -33.05
C LYS A 179 0.04 -22.78 -31.68
N ASP A 180 0.87 -22.90 -30.64
CA ASP A 180 0.44 -23.27 -29.30
C ASP A 180 0.22 -22.06 -28.40
N ASP A 181 -0.87 -22.07 -27.63
CA ASP A 181 -1.10 -21.12 -26.56
C ASP A 181 -0.10 -21.34 -25.44
N VAL A 182 0.56 -20.28 -25.00
CA VAL A 182 1.53 -20.32 -23.91
C VAL A 182 1.14 -19.34 -22.79
N LYS A 183 1.59 -19.65 -21.59
CA LYS A 183 1.34 -18.79 -20.42
C LYS A 183 2.33 -17.64 -20.34
N GLU A 184 3.56 -17.86 -20.80
CA GLU A 184 4.65 -16.88 -20.73
C GLU A 184 5.65 -17.06 -21.88
N VAL A 185 6.33 -15.97 -22.24
CA VAL A 185 7.43 -15.97 -23.22
C VAL A 185 8.55 -15.09 -22.68
N GLY A 186 9.77 -15.62 -22.67
CA GLY A 186 10.96 -14.92 -22.18
C GLY A 186 11.71 -14.12 -23.25
N THR A 187 12.73 -13.41 -22.81
CA THR A 187 13.62 -12.61 -23.66
C THR A 187 14.25 -13.43 -24.78
N ASN A 188 14.38 -12.82 -25.95
CA ASN A 188 14.93 -13.39 -27.19
C ASN A 188 14.10 -14.51 -27.82
N TYR A 189 12.86 -14.69 -27.37
CA TYR A 189 11.94 -15.62 -28.04
C TYR A 189 10.89 -14.86 -28.85
N GLU A 190 10.53 -15.44 -29.99
CA GLU A 190 9.44 -14.97 -30.83
C GLU A 190 8.09 -15.45 -30.28
N CYS A 191 7.08 -14.62 -30.43
CA CYS A 191 5.72 -14.95 -30.05
C CYS A 191 4.70 -14.30 -30.99
N GLY A 192 3.51 -14.88 -31.03
CA GLY A 192 2.32 -14.26 -31.57
C GLY A 192 1.53 -13.63 -30.44
N ILE A 193 1.27 -12.34 -30.52
CA ILE A 193 0.55 -11.61 -29.47
C ILE A 193 -0.59 -10.79 -30.11
N SER A 194 -1.76 -10.86 -29.49
CA SER A 194 -2.86 -9.98 -29.82
C SER A 194 -3.33 -9.22 -28.57
N LEU A 195 -3.76 -7.99 -28.76
CA LEU A 195 -4.30 -7.12 -27.71
C LEU A 195 -5.81 -7.06 -27.81
N THR A 196 -6.49 -7.03 -26.67
CA THR A 196 -7.93 -6.94 -26.61
C THR A 196 -8.41 -5.61 -27.17
N ALA A 197 -9.33 -5.65 -28.14
CA ALA A 197 -9.92 -4.46 -28.80
C ALA A 197 -8.90 -3.53 -29.49
N CYS A 198 -7.73 -4.03 -29.87
CA CYS A 198 -6.71 -3.29 -30.62
C CYS A 198 -6.61 -3.84 -32.06
N ASN A 199 -6.90 -3.00 -33.04
CA ASN A 199 -6.81 -3.31 -34.47
C ASN A 199 -5.92 -2.34 -35.24
N ASP A 200 -5.00 -1.65 -34.55
CA ASP A 200 -4.08 -0.70 -35.15
C ASP A 200 -2.61 -1.05 -34.82
N LEU A 201 -2.28 -2.34 -34.88
CA LEU A 201 -0.89 -2.79 -34.75
C LEU A 201 -0.12 -2.48 -36.02
N LYS A 202 1.12 -1.98 -35.89
CA LYS A 202 2.03 -1.71 -36.99
C LYS A 202 3.41 -2.31 -36.74
N VAL A 203 4.09 -2.67 -37.81
CA VAL A 203 5.49 -3.10 -37.74
C VAL A 203 6.35 -1.95 -37.18
N GLY A 204 7.22 -2.27 -36.23
CA GLY A 204 8.05 -1.28 -35.52
C GLY A 204 7.44 -0.75 -34.23
N ASP A 205 6.16 -1.04 -33.95
CA ASP A 205 5.56 -0.75 -32.65
C ASP A 205 6.24 -1.56 -31.55
N VAL A 206 6.20 -1.02 -30.34
CA VAL A 206 6.67 -1.72 -29.12
C VAL A 206 5.46 -1.99 -28.23
N ILE A 207 5.31 -3.22 -27.81
CA ILE A 207 4.35 -3.63 -26.80
C ILE A 207 5.08 -3.69 -25.46
N GLU A 208 4.72 -2.81 -24.54
CA GLU A 208 5.18 -2.84 -23.15
C GLU A 208 4.15 -3.54 -22.29
N THR A 209 4.54 -4.63 -21.66
CA THR A 209 3.66 -5.34 -20.73
C THR A 209 3.97 -4.99 -19.29
N TYR A 210 2.95 -4.96 -18.45
CA TYR A 210 3.07 -4.61 -17.05
C TYR A 210 2.05 -5.37 -16.20
N GLU A 211 2.40 -5.56 -14.94
CA GLU A 211 1.51 -6.07 -13.90
C GLU A 211 1.32 -5.00 -12.82
N GLU A 212 0.16 -5.01 -12.17
CA GLU A 212 -0.10 -4.18 -11.00
C GLU A 212 0.23 -4.99 -9.75
N ILE A 213 1.18 -4.50 -8.97
CA ILE A 213 1.59 -5.11 -7.70
C ILE A 213 1.15 -4.21 -6.54
N GLU A 214 0.70 -4.85 -5.46
CA GLU A 214 0.43 -4.15 -4.21
C GLU A 214 1.75 -3.82 -3.51
N VAL A 215 1.96 -2.55 -3.22
CA VAL A 215 3.12 -2.06 -2.47
C VAL A 215 2.63 -1.45 -1.17
N LYS A 216 3.22 -1.86 -0.06
CA LYS A 216 2.96 -1.23 1.24
C LYS A 216 3.36 0.24 1.18
N GLN A 217 2.47 1.10 1.65
CA GLN A 217 2.80 2.51 1.83
C GLN A 217 3.78 2.67 3.00
N THR A 218 4.71 3.60 2.86
CA THR A 218 5.60 4.07 3.92
C THR A 218 5.26 5.53 4.24
N LEU A 219 5.48 5.94 5.48
CA LEU A 219 5.27 7.32 5.96
C LEU A 219 6.44 8.22 5.59
#